data_0001a95f0218e47c2f9c2997dbf5258b
#
_entry.id   0001a95f0218e47c2f9c2997dbf5258b
#
_cell.length_a   1.000
_cell.length_b   1.000
_cell.length_c   1.000
_cell.angle_alpha   90.00
_cell.angle_beta   90.00
_cell.angle_gamma   90.00
#
_symmetry.space_group_name_H-M   'P 1'
#
loop_
_entity.id
_entity.type
_entity.pdbx_description
1 polymer ?
#
loop_
_entity_poly.entity_id
_entity_poly.type
_entity_poly.pdbx_seq_one_letter_code
_entity_poly.pdbx_strand_id
1 'polypeptide(L)'
;MLLNKNNFLFKSPLIMGICNVTVDSFSDGRKSFKTSNAIKNINFMNKQGATIIDIGAESTRPGSDPITYQQEIKKLAPILKKIPKDKFIISVDTNKIETQEFALEQGAHIINDIFGGSEDLFILSKKYKNGLVLMHTPGPPKTMQSMTYMYKNVV
;
A
#
# COMPACT_ATOMS: atom_id res chain seq x y z
N MET A 1 10.68 13.86 10.55
CA MET A 1 10.94 12.70 9.69
C MET A 1 10.92 13.18 8.24
N LEU A 2 11.98 12.91 7.48
CA LEU A 2 12.09 13.28 6.06
C LEU A 2 11.75 12.03 5.24
N LEU A 3 10.69 12.10 4.45
CA LEU A 3 10.37 11.06 3.48
C LEU A 3 10.75 11.54 2.09
N ASN A 4 11.81 10.93 1.53
CA ASN A 4 12.25 11.06 0.15
C ASN A 4 12.49 12.49 -0.37
N LYS A 5 12.85 12.65 -1.65
CA LYS A 5 13.29 13.86 -2.33
C LYS A 5 12.44 15.14 -2.16
N ASN A 6 11.22 15.01 -1.62
CA ASN A 6 10.28 16.14 -1.45
C ASN A 6 10.26 16.74 -0.03
N ASN A 7 11.16 16.35 0.88
CA ASN A 7 11.33 16.97 2.21
C ASN A 7 10.02 17.20 2.98
N PHE A 8 9.13 16.19 3.07
CA PHE A 8 7.94 16.30 3.89
C PHE A 8 8.30 16.39 5.36
N LEU A 9 8.14 17.56 5.95
CA LEU A 9 8.30 17.81 7.38
C LEU A 9 6.94 17.61 8.06
N PHE A 10 6.81 16.54 8.83
CA PHE A 10 5.60 16.28 9.61
C PHE A 10 5.62 17.06 10.93
N LYS A 11 4.80 18.08 11.02
CA LYS A 11 4.62 18.89 12.24
C LYS A 11 3.39 18.47 13.05
N SER A 12 2.55 17.61 12.50
CA SER A 12 1.27 17.16 13.10
C SER A 12 0.98 15.72 12.68
N PRO A 13 0.04 15.02 13.35
CA PRO A 13 -0.47 13.74 12.90
C PRO A 13 -0.97 13.82 11.46
N LEU A 14 -0.67 12.79 10.66
CA LEU A 14 -1.11 12.67 9.27
C LEU A 14 -2.24 11.65 9.16
N ILE A 15 -3.15 11.89 8.24
CA ILE A 15 -4.22 10.95 7.91
C ILE A 15 -3.81 10.16 6.68
N MET A 16 -3.82 8.82 6.80
CA MET A 16 -3.62 7.89 5.70
C MET A 16 -4.98 7.37 5.23
N GLY A 17 -5.36 7.73 4.01
CA GLY A 17 -6.56 7.21 3.36
C GLY A 17 -6.27 5.91 2.62
N ILE A 18 -7.10 4.87 2.82
CA ILE A 18 -6.93 3.53 2.24
C ILE A 18 -7.75 3.43 0.96
N CYS A 19 -7.08 3.08 -0.15
CA CYS A 19 -7.69 2.87 -1.46
C CYS A 19 -7.47 1.42 -1.96
N ASN A 20 -8.37 0.51 -1.62
CA ASN A 20 -8.31 -0.87 -2.08
C ASN A 20 -8.85 -1.02 -3.51
N VAL A 21 -8.03 -1.61 -4.39
CA VAL A 21 -8.33 -1.87 -5.81
C VAL A 21 -8.59 -3.36 -6.03
N THR A 22 -9.38 -3.97 -5.14
CA THR A 22 -9.75 -5.39 -5.23
C THR A 22 -10.89 -5.60 -6.25
N VAL A 23 -11.03 -6.85 -6.74
CA VAL A 23 -12.06 -7.19 -7.74
C VAL A 23 -13.47 -6.90 -7.23
N ASP A 24 -13.70 -7.13 -5.93
CA ASP A 24 -15.03 -7.01 -5.29
C ASP A 24 -15.42 -5.56 -4.97
N SER A 25 -14.45 -4.63 -4.97
CA SER A 25 -14.73 -3.23 -4.63
C SER A 25 -15.49 -2.49 -5.73
N PHE A 26 -15.57 -3.07 -6.95
CA PHE A 26 -16.15 -2.39 -8.12
C PHE A 26 -16.76 -3.43 -9.08
N SER A 27 -18.01 -3.74 -8.93
CA SER A 27 -18.74 -4.81 -9.63
C SER A 27 -18.95 -4.64 -11.15
N ASP A 28 -18.51 -3.53 -11.75
CA ASP A 28 -18.75 -3.28 -13.18
C ASP A 28 -17.49 -3.39 -14.04
N GLY A 29 -17.53 -4.32 -14.98
CA GLY A 29 -16.46 -4.95 -15.77
C GLY A 29 -15.57 -4.09 -16.67
N ARG A 30 -15.48 -2.76 -16.57
CA ARG A 30 -14.63 -1.92 -17.42
C ARG A 30 -13.39 -1.43 -16.68
N LYS A 31 -12.18 -1.84 -17.13
CA LYS A 31 -10.87 -1.46 -16.53
C LYS A 31 -10.67 0.07 -16.38
N SER A 32 -11.12 0.85 -17.35
CA SER A 32 -11.04 2.32 -17.32
C SER A 32 -11.93 2.95 -16.26
N PHE A 33 -13.09 2.35 -16.01
CA PHE A 33 -14.03 2.77 -14.98
C PHE A 33 -13.46 2.54 -13.56
N LYS A 34 -12.82 1.38 -13.35
CA LYS A 34 -12.16 1.05 -12.06
C LYS A 34 -11.06 2.06 -11.69
N THR A 35 -10.18 2.38 -12.64
CA THR A 35 -9.12 3.39 -12.42
C THR A 35 -9.71 4.78 -12.17
N SER A 36 -10.71 5.18 -12.93
CA SER A 36 -11.38 6.48 -12.76
C SER A 36 -12.02 6.62 -11.39
N ASN A 37 -12.69 5.56 -10.90
CA ASN A 37 -13.30 5.56 -9.58
C ASN A 37 -12.26 5.58 -8.45
N ALA A 38 -11.15 4.83 -8.59
CA ALA A 38 -10.05 4.91 -7.64
C ALA A 38 -9.48 6.33 -7.55
N ILE A 39 -9.22 6.99 -8.68
CA ILE A 39 -8.73 8.37 -8.69
C ILE A 39 -9.76 9.36 -8.10
N LYS A 40 -11.06 9.19 -8.37
CA LYS A 40 -12.12 10.00 -7.73
C LYS A 40 -12.12 9.83 -6.22
N ASN A 41 -12.01 8.60 -5.73
CA ASN A 41 -11.97 8.29 -4.31
C ASN A 41 -10.72 8.87 -3.64
N ILE A 42 -9.55 8.75 -4.27
CA ILE A 42 -8.31 9.36 -3.81
C ILE A 42 -8.45 10.88 -3.66
N ASN A 43 -9.00 11.55 -4.67
CA ASN A 43 -9.25 12.99 -4.62
C ASN A 43 -10.28 13.36 -3.53
N PHE A 44 -11.28 12.53 -3.31
CA PHE A 44 -12.24 12.73 -2.24
C PHE A 44 -11.57 12.61 -0.86
N MET A 45 -10.79 11.54 -0.62
CA MET A 45 -10.06 11.38 0.65
C MET A 45 -9.12 12.56 0.93
N ASN A 46 -8.44 13.07 -0.09
CA ASN A 46 -7.60 14.24 0.07
C ASN A 46 -8.39 15.49 0.49
N LYS A 47 -9.55 15.73 -0.13
CA LYS A 47 -10.43 16.84 0.28
C LYS A 47 -10.92 16.70 1.73
N GLN A 48 -10.97 15.48 2.26
CA GLN A 48 -11.30 15.19 3.66
C GLN A 48 -10.08 15.24 4.59
N GLY A 49 -8.89 15.60 4.10
CA GLY A 49 -7.69 15.81 4.90
C GLY A 49 -6.66 14.68 4.85
N ALA A 50 -6.88 13.62 4.05
CA ALA A 50 -5.85 12.60 3.85
C ALA A 50 -4.66 13.18 3.08
N THR A 51 -3.47 13.04 3.64
CA THR A 51 -2.20 13.45 3.04
C THR A 51 -1.40 12.28 2.49
N ILE A 52 -1.60 11.10 3.08
CA ILE A 52 -1.04 9.84 2.61
C ILE A 52 -2.17 9.04 1.97
N ILE A 53 -1.92 8.47 0.81
CA ILE A 53 -2.85 7.54 0.15
C ILE A 53 -2.18 6.18 0.06
N ASP A 54 -2.75 5.20 0.74
CA ASP A 54 -2.30 3.81 0.75
C ASP A 54 -3.09 2.99 -0.25
N ILE A 55 -2.42 2.45 -1.26
CA ILE A 55 -3.05 1.78 -2.39
C ILE A 55 -2.72 0.29 -2.33
N GLY A 56 -3.74 -0.55 -2.11
CA GLY A 56 -3.63 -2.00 -2.10
C GLY A 56 -4.44 -2.64 -3.23
N ALA A 57 -3.90 -3.70 -3.85
CA ALA A 57 -4.57 -4.44 -4.92
C ALA A 57 -4.90 -5.89 -4.55
N GLU A 58 -4.41 -6.36 -3.42
CA GLU A 58 -4.73 -7.64 -2.81
C GLU A 58 -5.60 -7.43 -1.57
N SER A 59 -6.54 -8.35 -1.34
CA SER A 59 -7.33 -8.32 -0.11
C SER A 59 -6.56 -9.02 1.02
N THR A 60 -6.33 -8.31 2.10
CA THR A 60 -5.71 -8.85 3.31
C THR A 60 -6.74 -9.33 4.33
N ARG A 61 -8.03 -9.39 3.94
CA ARG A 61 -9.10 -9.90 4.81
C ARG A 61 -8.92 -11.39 5.08
N PRO A 62 -9.29 -11.87 6.28
CA PRO A 62 -9.30 -13.30 6.57
C PRO A 62 -10.07 -14.07 5.51
N GLY A 63 -9.46 -15.15 4.98
CA GLY A 63 -10.09 -16.02 3.98
C GLY A 63 -9.93 -15.58 2.51
N SER A 64 -9.33 -14.42 2.24
CA SER A 64 -9.04 -14.02 0.86
C SER A 64 -7.96 -14.89 0.22
N ASP A 65 -8.10 -15.15 -1.09
CA ASP A 65 -7.08 -15.83 -1.85
C ASP A 65 -5.98 -14.87 -2.29
N PRO A 66 -4.70 -15.27 -2.19
CA PRO A 66 -3.59 -14.46 -2.65
C PRO A 66 -3.61 -14.33 -4.18
N ILE A 67 -3.14 -13.20 -4.68
CA ILE A 67 -2.94 -12.97 -6.11
C ILE A 67 -1.46 -12.98 -6.45
N THR A 68 -1.12 -13.22 -7.74
CA THR A 68 0.28 -13.14 -8.18
C THR A 68 0.74 -11.69 -8.27
N TYR A 69 2.06 -11.44 -8.21
CA TYR A 69 2.62 -10.09 -8.38
C TYR A 69 2.25 -9.48 -9.74
N GLN A 70 2.17 -10.28 -10.81
CA GLN A 70 1.76 -9.80 -12.14
C GLN A 70 0.30 -9.28 -12.12
N GLN A 71 -0.60 -9.98 -11.41
CA GLN A 71 -1.98 -9.55 -11.25
C GLN A 71 -2.07 -8.28 -10.42
N GLU A 72 -1.26 -8.18 -9.39
CA GLU A 72 -1.18 -7.02 -8.50
C GLU A 72 -0.67 -5.79 -9.27
N ILE A 73 0.46 -5.90 -9.95
CA ILE A 73 1.02 -4.83 -10.80
C ILE A 73 0.02 -4.38 -11.86
N LYS A 74 -0.68 -5.33 -12.51
CA LYS A 74 -1.70 -5.00 -13.53
C LYS A 74 -2.84 -4.14 -12.99
N LYS A 75 -3.18 -4.27 -11.70
CA LYS A 75 -4.20 -3.44 -11.04
C LYS A 75 -3.63 -2.09 -10.60
N LEU A 76 -2.42 -2.06 -10.06
CA LEU A 76 -1.78 -0.87 -9.51
C LEU A 76 -1.28 0.09 -10.60
N ALA A 77 -0.70 -0.43 -11.67
CA ALA A 77 -0.04 0.36 -12.72
C ALA A 77 -0.89 1.51 -13.29
N PRO A 78 -2.17 1.31 -13.66
CA PRO A 78 -2.99 2.38 -14.22
C PRO A 78 -3.31 3.50 -13.22
N ILE A 79 -3.28 3.20 -11.92
CA ILE A 79 -3.50 4.18 -10.85
C ILE A 79 -2.21 4.94 -10.58
N LEU A 80 -1.10 4.22 -10.35
CA LEU A 80 0.20 4.81 -10.07
C LEU A 80 0.71 5.72 -11.20
N LYS A 81 0.31 5.44 -12.45
CA LYS A 81 0.61 6.32 -13.60
C LYS A 81 -0.20 7.61 -13.62
N LYS A 82 -1.42 7.59 -13.07
CA LYS A 82 -2.36 8.73 -13.14
C LYS A 82 -2.41 9.59 -11.89
N ILE A 83 -2.02 9.04 -10.74
CA ILE A 83 -2.04 9.79 -9.48
C ILE A 83 -0.96 10.89 -9.49
N PRO A 84 -1.29 12.15 -9.15
CA PRO A 84 -0.31 13.23 -9.08
C PRO A 84 0.56 13.07 -7.83
N LYS A 85 1.83 12.74 -8.05
CA LYS A 85 2.81 12.38 -6.99
C LYS A 85 3.38 13.59 -6.25
N ASP A 86 3.14 14.78 -6.76
CA ASP A 86 3.45 16.06 -6.15
C ASP A 86 2.42 16.51 -5.10
N LYS A 87 1.20 15.95 -5.16
CA LYS A 87 0.09 16.30 -4.26
C LYS A 87 -0.09 15.33 -3.10
N PHE A 88 0.41 14.11 -3.22
CA PHE A 88 0.17 13.04 -2.25
C PHE A 88 1.47 12.36 -1.86
N ILE A 89 1.52 11.91 -0.61
CA ILE A 89 2.45 10.86 -0.21
C ILE A 89 1.79 9.54 -0.58
N ILE A 90 2.39 8.82 -1.52
CA ILE A 90 1.85 7.55 -2.01
C ILE A 90 2.48 6.42 -1.23
N SER A 91 1.65 5.63 -0.58
CA SER A 91 1.96 4.35 0.04
C SER A 91 1.39 3.22 -0.84
N VAL A 92 2.10 2.11 -0.94
CA VAL A 92 1.61 0.91 -1.61
C VAL A 92 1.64 -0.26 -0.64
N ASP A 93 0.46 -0.86 -0.43
CA ASP A 93 0.27 -2.03 0.44
C ASP A 93 0.53 -3.30 -0.37
N THR A 94 1.70 -3.89 -0.13
CA THR A 94 2.13 -5.13 -0.77
C THR A 94 3.33 -5.75 -0.04
N ASN A 95 3.35 -7.09 0.00
CA ASN A 95 4.45 -7.89 0.56
C ASN A 95 5.30 -8.59 -0.53
N LYS A 96 5.01 -8.36 -1.82
CA LYS A 96 5.71 -8.99 -2.93
C LYS A 96 6.81 -8.08 -3.45
N ILE A 97 8.05 -8.56 -3.39
CA ILE A 97 9.24 -7.75 -3.72
C ILE A 97 9.17 -7.16 -5.14
N GLU A 98 8.65 -7.90 -6.11
CA GLU A 98 8.51 -7.42 -7.49
C GLU A 98 7.48 -6.28 -7.59
N THR A 99 6.40 -6.34 -6.79
CA THR A 99 5.42 -5.26 -6.72
C THR A 99 5.97 -4.05 -5.96
N GLN A 100 6.76 -4.29 -4.91
CA GLN A 100 7.43 -3.23 -4.13
C GLN A 100 8.41 -2.46 -5.01
N GLU A 101 9.27 -3.17 -5.75
CA GLU A 101 10.21 -2.54 -6.68
C GLU A 101 9.48 -1.75 -7.77
N PHE A 102 8.49 -2.37 -8.42
CA PHE A 102 7.65 -1.69 -9.41
C PHE A 102 7.00 -0.40 -8.83
N ALA A 103 6.43 -0.47 -7.64
CA ALA A 103 5.78 0.69 -7.00
C ALA A 103 6.77 1.83 -6.78
N LEU A 104 7.98 1.53 -6.30
CA LEU A 104 9.04 2.51 -6.08
C LEU A 104 9.56 3.12 -7.39
N GLU A 105 9.68 2.32 -8.45
CA GLU A 105 9.99 2.80 -9.80
C GLU A 105 8.91 3.75 -10.34
N GLN A 106 7.64 3.48 -9.99
CA GLN A 106 6.53 4.36 -10.33
C GLN A 106 6.44 5.58 -9.41
N GLY A 107 7.35 5.76 -8.45
CA GLY A 107 7.45 6.92 -7.58
C GLY A 107 6.59 6.83 -6.32
N ALA A 108 6.29 5.65 -5.83
CA ALA A 108 5.76 5.48 -4.48
C ALA A 108 6.77 6.00 -3.44
N HIS A 109 6.26 6.57 -2.36
CA HIS A 109 7.06 7.16 -1.29
C HIS A 109 7.22 6.21 -0.09
N ILE A 110 6.25 5.32 0.08
CA ILE A 110 6.17 4.37 1.21
C ILE A 110 5.81 3.00 0.66
N ILE A 111 6.43 1.97 1.22
CA ILE A 111 5.94 0.59 1.14
C ILE A 111 5.32 0.23 2.48
N ASN A 112 4.09 -0.25 2.44
CA ASN A 112 3.35 -0.78 3.58
C ASN A 112 3.34 -2.31 3.45
N ASP A 113 4.04 -3.00 4.38
CA ASP A 113 4.20 -4.45 4.35
C ASP A 113 3.58 -5.09 5.58
N ILE A 114 2.53 -5.87 5.37
CA ILE A 114 1.79 -6.54 6.43
C ILE A 114 2.52 -7.74 7.05
N PHE A 115 3.64 -8.19 6.46
CA PHE A 115 4.45 -9.28 7.00
C PHE A 115 5.73 -8.81 7.71
N GLY A 116 5.87 -7.49 7.94
CA GLY A 116 6.98 -6.95 8.72
C GLY A 116 8.27 -6.75 7.94
N GLY A 117 8.21 -6.88 6.62
CA GLY A 117 9.36 -6.69 5.74
C GLY A 117 10.21 -7.94 5.54
N SER A 118 11.11 -7.85 4.58
CA SER A 118 12.12 -8.86 4.24
C SER A 118 13.48 -8.21 4.07
N GLU A 119 14.55 -9.01 4.07
CA GLU A 119 15.89 -8.52 3.78
C GLU A 119 15.96 -7.83 2.41
N ASP A 120 15.32 -8.41 1.39
CA ASP A 120 15.24 -7.82 0.05
C ASP A 120 14.52 -6.46 0.06
N LEU A 121 13.42 -6.32 0.83
CA LEU A 121 12.75 -5.03 0.99
C LEU A 121 13.68 -4.00 1.66
N PHE A 122 14.47 -4.39 2.65
CA PHE A 122 15.39 -3.45 3.31
C PHE A 122 16.52 -2.99 2.38
N ILE A 123 17.06 -3.90 1.56
CA ILE A 123 18.03 -3.57 0.51
C ILE A 123 17.40 -2.62 -0.52
N LEU A 124 16.19 -2.93 -0.97
CA LEU A 124 15.44 -2.10 -1.90
C LEU A 124 15.17 -0.70 -1.34
N SER A 125 14.75 -0.63 -0.08
CA SER A 125 14.47 0.62 0.61
C SER A 125 15.71 1.50 0.80
N LYS A 126 16.87 0.89 1.01
CA LYS A 126 18.15 1.61 1.02
C LYS A 126 18.45 2.24 -0.36
N LYS A 127 18.20 1.50 -1.45
CA LYS A 127 18.38 1.96 -2.84
C LYS A 127 17.47 3.16 -3.15
N TYR A 128 16.17 3.06 -2.83
CA TYR A 128 15.16 4.07 -3.19
C TYR A 128 14.98 5.15 -2.12
N LYS A 129 15.48 4.95 -0.89
CA LYS A 129 15.34 5.86 0.26
C LYS A 129 13.87 6.18 0.57
N ASN A 130 13.00 5.19 0.45
CA ASN A 130 11.57 5.29 0.74
C ASN A 130 11.26 5.12 2.23
N GLY A 131 10.04 5.48 2.64
CA GLY A 131 9.49 5.14 3.94
C GLY A 131 9.00 3.69 3.99
N LEU A 132 8.95 3.14 5.19
CA LEU A 132 8.37 1.82 5.46
C LEU A 132 7.28 1.92 6.52
N VAL A 133 6.19 1.21 6.30
CA VAL A 133 5.21 0.83 7.31
C VAL A 133 5.27 -0.69 7.42
N LEU A 134 5.63 -1.20 8.58
CA LEU A 134 5.82 -2.61 8.82
C LEU A 134 4.83 -3.07 9.88
N MET A 135 3.94 -3.99 9.52
CA MET A 135 2.98 -4.56 10.45
C MET A 135 3.57 -5.84 11.05
N HIS A 136 3.46 -5.99 12.36
CA HIS A 136 3.70 -7.28 12.97
C HIS A 136 2.48 -8.19 12.81
N THR A 137 2.68 -9.41 12.30
CA THR A 137 1.64 -10.44 12.18
C THR A 137 2.19 -11.79 12.61
N PRO A 138 1.43 -12.62 13.36
CA PRO A 138 1.87 -13.95 13.75
C PRO A 138 1.83 -14.97 12.61
N GLY A 139 1.20 -14.63 11.47
CA GLY A 139 1.06 -15.53 10.33
C GLY A 139 0.23 -14.94 9.19
N PRO A 140 -0.02 -15.73 8.14
CA PRO A 140 -0.78 -15.26 6.98
C PRO A 140 -2.24 -14.92 7.34
N PRO A 141 -2.93 -14.08 6.54
CA PRO A 141 -4.30 -13.62 6.82
C PRO A 141 -5.31 -14.73 7.13
N LYS A 142 -5.14 -15.93 6.56
CA LYS A 142 -6.02 -17.08 6.82
C LYS A 142 -5.92 -17.62 8.26
N THR A 143 -4.78 -17.48 8.92
CA THR A 143 -4.50 -18.12 10.22
C THR A 143 -4.07 -17.15 11.33
N MET A 144 -3.77 -15.89 10.99
CA MET A 144 -3.19 -14.94 11.94
C MET A 144 -4.05 -14.75 13.21
N GLN A 145 -5.39 -14.78 13.09
CA GLN A 145 -6.29 -14.61 14.24
C GLN A 145 -6.29 -15.80 15.19
N SER A 146 -6.03 -17.01 14.68
CA SER A 146 -5.95 -18.21 15.52
C SER A 146 -4.62 -18.34 16.26
N MET A 147 -3.63 -17.50 15.96
CA MET A 147 -2.29 -17.53 16.55
C MET A 147 -2.07 -16.49 17.65
N THR A 148 -3.08 -15.71 18.00
CA THR A 148 -2.98 -14.64 19.02
C THR A 148 -2.65 -15.16 20.42
N TYR A 149 -2.95 -16.43 20.73
CA TYR A 149 -2.59 -17.08 22.00
C TYR A 149 -1.07 -17.25 22.20
N MET A 150 -0.28 -17.12 21.15
CA MET A 150 1.19 -17.26 21.24
C MET A 150 1.88 -16.04 21.89
N TYR A 151 1.19 -14.91 21.97
CA TYR A 151 1.75 -13.71 22.59
C TYR A 151 1.73 -13.86 24.12
N LYS A 152 2.93 -13.88 24.71
CA LYS A 152 3.11 -13.88 26.17
C LYS A 152 3.34 -12.48 26.74
N ASN A 153 3.89 -11.60 25.93
CA ASN A 153 4.14 -10.20 26.28
C ASN A 153 4.11 -9.36 24.99
N VAL A 154 3.35 -8.30 24.96
CA VAL A 154 3.13 -7.46 23.76
C VAL A 154 3.80 -6.08 23.91
N VAL A 155 4.38 -5.80 25.08
CA VAL A 155 5.13 -4.56 25.38
C VAL A 155 6.51 -4.91 25.89
#